data_63aa1c7557e5bd3bddcecb17e7b67b93
#
_entry.id   63aa1c7557e5bd3bddcecb17e7b67b93
#
_cell.length_a   1.000
_cell.length_b   1.000
_cell.length_c   1.000
_cell.angle_alpha   90.00
_cell.angle_beta   90.00
_cell.angle_gamma   90.00
#
_symmetry.space_group_name_H-M   'P 1'
#
loop_
_entity.id
_entity.type
_entity.pdbx_description
1 polymer ?
#
loop_
_entity_poly.entity_id
_entity_poly.type
_entity_poly.pdbx_seq_one_letter_code
_entity_poly.pdbx_strand_id
1 'polypeptide(L)'
;MKKVFGGIIALLGLLGCYSLPENPVKTEQLPTIYPDYIGVTIPADIAPLDFNFTDEAIDVMDVVVKGSKGGELHTQGSYADFDIDAWHQLTEQNQGGKLMVTVCVKKNGEWIQYKDFEIFVSKESLDDWGLTYRRIKPGYEVGGDIGIYQRDIHSFEEYAILTETVVPGRCFNCHTANRTNPNRITLQMRGEGGGTLIQKDGKQTWVETKTDVTQAAGSYSYWHPAGDYVAMAVNSVHQSFFTGTGQRIEVYHRFSDVEVLDTRSNELIFSPLLFTDDLEIFPAFSHDGRWLYYSSSKPCRVPAEYEKVKCSLCRIAFDAEKGQFGEVVDTLLNGPVTDQSYVLARPSYDGRWLMYCVSSRGNFPVSQDDADLWLMDLKTGESRELKEVNSTQCESFHNWSENSRWFVFSSKREDGMYTKLYIASIDEQGKVSKPFLLPQRNPKKYYLEMMDAYNCPDFTKTKVELDAHEAYRQVFDNIREQVKVKE
;
A
#
# COMPACT_ATOMS: atom_id res chain seq x y z
N MET A 1 -28.26 8.28 -60.67
CA MET A 1 -28.89 8.80 -59.46
C MET A 1 -29.30 7.62 -58.56
N LYS A 2 -28.48 7.29 -57.54
CA LYS A 2 -28.83 6.32 -56.51
C LYS A 2 -28.82 7.06 -55.19
N LYS A 3 -29.98 7.18 -54.57
CA LYS A 3 -30.16 7.77 -53.23
C LYS A 3 -29.69 6.77 -52.18
N VAL A 4 -28.70 7.18 -51.41
CA VAL A 4 -28.29 6.45 -50.19
C VAL A 4 -29.17 6.97 -49.06
N PHE A 5 -30.01 6.11 -48.50
CA PHE A 5 -30.73 6.34 -47.27
C PHE A 5 -29.78 6.00 -46.09
N GLY A 6 -29.34 7.01 -45.36
CA GLY A 6 -28.65 6.84 -44.10
C GLY A 6 -29.67 6.54 -43.00
N GLY A 7 -29.67 5.32 -42.51
CA GLY A 7 -30.45 4.93 -41.35
C GLY A 7 -29.72 5.41 -40.08
N ILE A 8 -30.33 6.33 -39.31
CA ILE A 8 -29.96 6.65 -37.96
C ILE A 8 -30.47 5.51 -37.07
N ILE A 9 -29.54 4.68 -36.58
CA ILE A 9 -29.85 3.69 -35.53
C ILE A 9 -29.83 4.49 -34.20
N ALA A 10 -31.02 4.81 -33.70
CA ALA A 10 -31.17 5.27 -32.35
C ALA A 10 -30.92 4.07 -31.39
N LEU A 11 -29.83 4.08 -30.68
CA LEU A 11 -29.60 3.17 -29.54
C LEU A 11 -30.57 3.59 -28.45
N LEU A 12 -31.70 2.91 -28.35
CA LEU A 12 -32.57 2.96 -27.15
C LEU A 12 -31.87 2.15 -26.06
N GLY A 13 -31.09 2.83 -25.23
CA GLY A 13 -30.68 2.27 -23.95
C GLY A 13 -31.91 1.92 -23.13
N LEU A 14 -31.93 0.73 -22.55
CA LEU A 14 -32.91 0.30 -21.56
C LEU A 14 -32.70 1.18 -20.29
N LEU A 15 -33.29 2.37 -20.28
CA LEU A 15 -33.48 3.19 -19.10
C LEU A 15 -34.52 2.45 -18.23
N GLY A 16 -34.05 1.78 -17.17
CA GLY A 16 -34.93 1.38 -16.10
C GLY A 16 -35.72 2.62 -15.65
N CYS A 17 -37.05 2.51 -15.56
CA CYS A 17 -37.92 3.60 -15.11
C CYS A 17 -37.69 3.85 -13.61
N TYR A 18 -36.66 4.62 -13.28
CA TYR A 18 -36.50 5.18 -11.95
C TYR A 18 -37.18 6.55 -11.90
N SER A 19 -38.02 6.78 -10.90
CA SER A 19 -38.61 8.10 -10.67
C SER A 19 -37.55 9.00 -10.03
N LEU A 20 -37.22 10.11 -10.66
CA LEU A 20 -36.37 11.13 -10.06
C LEU A 20 -36.95 11.60 -8.71
N PRO A 21 -36.12 12.09 -7.77
CA PRO A 21 -36.60 12.66 -6.53
C PRO A 21 -37.55 13.84 -6.79
N GLU A 22 -38.84 13.66 -6.52
CA GLU A 22 -39.84 14.72 -6.62
C GLU A 22 -39.97 15.42 -5.27
N ASN A 23 -39.79 16.75 -5.25
CA ASN A 23 -39.95 17.60 -4.07
C ASN A 23 -39.26 17.06 -2.79
N PRO A 24 -37.94 16.72 -2.82
CA PRO A 24 -37.28 16.15 -1.66
C PRO A 24 -37.26 17.12 -0.47
N VAL A 25 -37.42 16.61 0.73
CA VAL A 25 -37.19 17.36 1.97
C VAL A 25 -35.68 17.63 2.07
N LYS A 26 -35.28 18.89 2.07
CA LYS A 26 -33.88 19.28 2.18
C LYS A 26 -33.40 19.31 3.63
N THR A 27 -32.20 18.79 3.89
CA THR A 27 -31.50 18.87 5.16
C THR A 27 -30.14 19.55 4.99
N GLU A 28 -29.68 20.24 6.04
CA GLU A 28 -28.31 20.81 6.09
C GLU A 28 -27.26 19.79 6.56
N GLN A 29 -27.65 18.56 6.84
CA GLN A 29 -26.76 17.51 7.24
C GLN A 29 -26.04 16.91 6.01
N LEU A 30 -24.74 16.60 6.15
CA LEU A 30 -24.02 15.80 5.17
C LEU A 30 -24.53 14.35 5.18
N PRO A 31 -24.55 13.66 4.04
CA PRO A 31 -24.91 12.25 4.01
C PRO A 31 -23.86 11.41 4.73
N THR A 32 -24.28 10.41 5.49
CA THR A 32 -23.37 9.41 6.06
C THR A 32 -23.12 8.32 5.03
N ILE A 33 -21.98 8.38 4.39
CA ILE A 33 -21.59 7.46 3.30
C ILE A 33 -20.39 6.60 3.69
N TYR A 34 -20.33 5.43 3.10
CA TYR A 34 -19.20 4.51 3.21
C TYR A 34 -18.74 4.05 1.83
N PRO A 35 -17.45 4.22 1.49
CA PRO A 35 -16.41 4.93 2.27
C PRO A 35 -16.69 6.44 2.41
N ASP A 36 -16.01 7.08 3.36
CA ASP A 36 -16.08 8.54 3.53
C ASP A 36 -15.24 9.26 2.47
N TYR A 37 -15.88 9.54 1.33
CA TYR A 37 -15.27 10.28 0.22
C TYR A 37 -15.56 11.80 0.27
N ILE A 38 -16.15 12.31 1.33
CA ILE A 38 -16.44 13.74 1.47
C ILE A 38 -15.14 14.54 1.58
N GLY A 39 -14.90 15.46 0.64
CA GLY A 39 -13.75 16.36 0.66
C GLY A 39 -12.40 15.71 0.33
N VAL A 40 -12.39 14.51 -0.24
CA VAL A 40 -11.15 13.84 -0.70
C VAL A 40 -10.62 14.47 -1.97
N THR A 41 -9.31 14.31 -2.22
CA THR A 41 -8.65 14.64 -3.50
C THR A 41 -8.28 13.35 -4.21
N ILE A 42 -8.69 13.19 -5.46
CA ILE A 42 -8.48 12.01 -6.28
C ILE A 42 -7.68 12.33 -7.55
N PRO A 43 -6.92 11.38 -8.12
CA PRO A 43 -6.42 11.50 -9.49
C PRO A 43 -7.58 11.36 -10.48
N ALA A 44 -7.42 11.93 -11.68
CA ALA A 44 -8.49 11.99 -12.67
C ALA A 44 -8.89 10.61 -13.24
N ASP A 45 -7.98 9.66 -13.19
CA ASP A 45 -8.09 8.34 -13.80
C ASP A 45 -8.34 7.19 -12.81
N ILE A 46 -8.61 7.50 -11.54
CA ILE A 46 -8.95 6.48 -10.52
C ILE A 46 -10.30 5.80 -10.83
N ALA A 47 -10.44 4.55 -10.41
CA ALA A 47 -11.72 3.84 -10.46
C ALA A 47 -12.86 4.64 -9.79
N PRO A 48 -14.12 4.46 -10.20
CA PRO A 48 -15.24 5.16 -9.61
C PRO A 48 -15.29 5.09 -8.09
N LEU A 49 -15.61 6.21 -7.47
CA LEU A 49 -15.83 6.29 -6.02
C LEU A 49 -17.25 5.82 -5.68
N ASP A 50 -17.52 4.55 -5.90
CA ASP A 50 -18.79 3.94 -5.48
C ASP A 50 -18.93 4.01 -3.96
N PHE A 51 -20.14 4.30 -3.44
CA PHE A 51 -20.38 4.37 -2.01
C PHE A 51 -21.78 3.93 -1.61
N ASN A 52 -21.92 3.48 -0.38
CA ASN A 52 -23.19 3.12 0.24
C ASN A 52 -23.63 4.22 1.21
N PHE A 53 -24.93 4.36 1.41
CA PHE A 53 -25.50 5.12 2.52
C PHE A 53 -25.56 4.22 3.76
N THR A 54 -25.24 4.75 4.95
CA THR A 54 -24.99 3.89 6.12
C THR A 54 -25.86 4.16 7.37
N ASP A 55 -26.52 5.31 7.48
CA ASP A 55 -27.25 5.66 8.71
C ASP A 55 -28.43 4.74 9.03
N GLU A 56 -29.23 4.41 8.04
CA GLU A 56 -30.43 3.61 8.19
C GLU A 56 -30.74 2.83 6.92
N ALA A 57 -31.67 1.88 7.03
CA ALA A 57 -32.22 1.23 5.86
C ALA A 57 -32.94 2.25 4.97
N ILE A 58 -32.59 2.27 3.70
CA ILE A 58 -33.20 3.12 2.66
C ILE A 58 -33.86 2.25 1.61
N ASP A 59 -34.93 2.77 0.99
CA ASP A 59 -35.58 2.09 -0.12
C ASP A 59 -34.71 2.16 -1.37
N VAL A 60 -34.17 3.33 -1.67
CA VAL A 60 -33.31 3.64 -2.81
C VAL A 60 -32.50 4.91 -2.57
N MET A 61 -31.31 4.99 -3.16
CA MET A 61 -30.46 6.17 -3.20
C MET A 61 -30.40 6.70 -4.63
N ASP A 62 -30.43 8.01 -4.79
CA ASP A 62 -30.28 8.74 -6.05
C ASP A 62 -29.09 9.70 -5.90
N VAL A 63 -28.13 9.63 -6.81
CA VAL A 63 -26.90 10.40 -6.73
C VAL A 63 -26.62 11.11 -8.05
N VAL A 64 -26.38 12.41 -7.94
CA VAL A 64 -25.96 13.25 -9.08
C VAL A 64 -24.56 13.81 -8.79
N VAL A 65 -23.64 13.64 -9.73
CA VAL A 65 -22.27 14.18 -9.65
C VAL A 65 -22.07 15.18 -10.77
N LYS A 66 -21.79 16.46 -10.44
CA LYS A 66 -21.58 17.55 -11.40
C LYS A 66 -20.17 18.06 -11.37
N GLY A 67 -19.54 18.12 -12.52
CA GLY A 67 -18.21 18.68 -12.66
C GLY A 67 -18.20 20.22 -12.69
N SER A 68 -17.26 20.84 -12.00
CA SER A 68 -17.09 22.32 -11.99
C SER A 68 -16.70 22.89 -13.35
N LYS A 69 -16.15 22.06 -14.25
CA LYS A 69 -15.81 22.43 -15.64
C LYS A 69 -16.79 21.82 -16.66
N GLY A 70 -17.91 21.28 -16.17
CA GLY A 70 -18.96 20.66 -16.95
C GLY A 70 -19.01 19.13 -16.79
N GLY A 71 -20.02 18.54 -17.42
CA GLY A 71 -20.32 17.12 -17.27
C GLY A 71 -21.17 16.80 -16.04
N GLU A 72 -21.93 15.73 -16.14
CA GLU A 72 -22.80 15.25 -15.06
C GLU A 72 -22.94 13.73 -15.17
N LEU A 73 -22.91 13.05 -14.04
CA LEU A 73 -23.29 11.64 -13.92
C LEU A 73 -24.49 11.51 -12.98
N HIS A 74 -25.32 10.53 -13.26
CA HIS A 74 -26.48 10.18 -12.45
C HIS A 74 -26.54 8.68 -12.26
N THR A 75 -26.73 8.23 -11.02
CA THR A 75 -26.97 6.84 -10.68
C THR A 75 -28.07 6.73 -9.65
N GLN A 76 -28.84 5.65 -9.70
CA GLN A 76 -29.89 5.35 -8.73
C GLN A 76 -29.89 3.85 -8.41
N GLY A 77 -29.92 3.50 -7.13
CA GLY A 77 -29.86 2.11 -6.69
C GLY A 77 -29.78 1.96 -5.17
N SER A 78 -29.37 0.78 -4.72
CA SER A 78 -29.08 0.52 -3.31
C SER A 78 -27.75 1.11 -2.83
N TYR A 79 -26.89 1.51 -3.75
CA TYR A 79 -25.64 2.21 -3.54
C TYR A 79 -25.31 3.04 -4.81
N ALA A 80 -24.37 3.99 -4.69
CA ALA A 80 -23.85 4.72 -5.85
C ALA A 80 -22.95 3.80 -6.65
N ASP A 81 -23.37 3.43 -7.86
CA ASP A 81 -22.67 2.56 -8.81
C ASP A 81 -22.47 3.35 -10.10
N PHE A 82 -21.25 3.79 -10.36
CA PHE A 82 -20.92 4.60 -11.51
C PHE A 82 -20.30 3.75 -12.62
N ASP A 83 -20.70 4.03 -13.87
CA ASP A 83 -20.03 3.47 -15.04
C ASP A 83 -18.58 3.98 -15.11
N ILE A 84 -17.64 3.07 -15.35
CA ILE A 84 -16.19 3.38 -15.31
C ILE A 84 -15.81 4.40 -16.38
N ASP A 85 -16.27 4.21 -17.62
CA ASP A 85 -15.91 5.08 -18.74
C ASP A 85 -16.51 6.47 -18.58
N ALA A 86 -17.76 6.54 -18.13
CA ALA A 86 -18.44 7.81 -17.87
C ALA A 86 -17.81 8.55 -16.67
N TRP A 87 -17.36 7.82 -15.63
CA TRP A 87 -16.64 8.38 -14.50
C TRP A 87 -15.30 8.99 -14.94
N HIS A 88 -14.48 8.24 -15.71
CA HIS A 88 -13.22 8.74 -16.22
C HIS A 88 -13.41 9.97 -17.11
N GLN A 89 -14.39 9.95 -18.00
CA GLN A 89 -14.70 11.12 -18.82
C GLN A 89 -15.02 12.37 -17.98
N LEU A 90 -15.81 12.19 -16.90
CA LEU A 90 -16.14 13.30 -16.00
C LEU A 90 -14.92 13.80 -15.23
N THR A 91 -14.13 12.91 -14.65
CA THR A 91 -12.96 13.26 -13.82
C THR A 91 -11.86 13.87 -14.65
N GLU A 92 -11.55 13.34 -15.85
CA GLU A 92 -10.58 13.92 -16.79
C GLU A 92 -10.98 15.33 -17.23
N GLN A 93 -12.26 15.53 -17.57
CA GLN A 93 -12.77 16.88 -17.92
C GLN A 93 -12.60 17.86 -16.76
N ASN A 94 -12.63 17.37 -15.52
CA ASN A 94 -12.57 18.19 -14.31
C ASN A 94 -11.20 18.15 -13.61
N GLN A 95 -10.15 17.66 -14.25
CA GLN A 95 -8.80 17.66 -13.68
C GLN A 95 -8.38 19.06 -13.22
N GLY A 96 -7.89 19.19 -12.00
CA GLY A 96 -7.59 20.45 -11.33
C GLY A 96 -8.80 21.28 -10.94
N GLY A 97 -10.00 20.66 -10.96
CA GLY A 97 -11.28 21.23 -10.52
C GLY A 97 -11.88 20.40 -9.39
N LYS A 98 -13.20 20.36 -9.37
CA LYS A 98 -13.96 19.62 -8.37
C LYS A 98 -15.25 19.05 -8.93
N LEU A 99 -15.76 18.04 -8.25
CA LEU A 99 -17.06 17.43 -8.48
C LEU A 99 -17.96 17.80 -7.30
N MET A 100 -19.18 18.22 -7.59
CA MET A 100 -20.24 18.44 -6.59
C MET A 100 -21.14 17.22 -6.58
N VAL A 101 -21.29 16.61 -5.43
CA VAL A 101 -22.11 15.40 -5.25
C VAL A 101 -23.37 15.75 -4.47
N THR A 102 -24.53 15.49 -5.09
CA THR A 102 -25.84 15.60 -4.47
C THR A 102 -26.37 14.20 -4.19
N VAL A 103 -26.75 13.93 -2.95
CA VAL A 103 -27.30 12.63 -2.52
C VAL A 103 -28.73 12.82 -2.06
N CYS A 104 -29.65 12.08 -2.68
CA CYS A 104 -31.03 11.92 -2.22
C CYS A 104 -31.25 10.47 -1.80
N VAL A 105 -31.95 10.25 -0.70
CA VAL A 105 -32.39 8.91 -0.30
C VAL A 105 -33.91 8.85 -0.12
N LYS A 106 -34.51 7.75 -0.48
CA LYS A 106 -35.92 7.48 -0.23
C LYS A 106 -36.05 6.63 1.02
N LYS A 107 -36.83 7.13 2.00
CA LYS A 107 -37.14 6.43 3.25
C LYS A 107 -38.65 6.45 3.45
N ASN A 108 -39.25 5.29 3.65
CA ASN A 108 -40.70 5.18 3.88
C ASN A 108 -41.53 5.92 2.83
N GLY A 109 -41.10 5.93 1.59
CA GLY A 109 -41.78 6.59 0.47
C GLY A 109 -41.48 8.07 0.29
N GLU A 110 -40.79 8.73 1.21
CA GLU A 110 -40.40 10.16 1.12
C GLU A 110 -38.96 10.33 0.69
N TRP A 111 -38.68 11.33 -0.18
CA TRP A 111 -37.34 11.70 -0.60
C TRP A 111 -36.74 12.74 0.34
N ILE A 112 -35.47 12.49 0.76
CA ILE A 112 -34.67 13.40 1.58
C ILE A 112 -33.40 13.72 0.78
N GLN A 113 -33.16 15.01 0.53
CA GLN A 113 -31.91 15.51 -0.09
C GLN A 113 -30.99 16.00 1.01
N TYR A 114 -29.81 15.43 1.06
CA TYR A 114 -28.71 15.82 1.95
C TYR A 114 -27.95 17.03 1.39
N LYS A 115 -27.18 17.69 2.25
CA LYS A 115 -26.29 18.77 1.87
C LYS A 115 -25.26 18.24 0.89
N ASP A 116 -25.06 18.98 -0.21
CA ASP A 116 -24.04 18.65 -1.22
C ASP A 116 -22.64 18.63 -0.61
N PHE A 117 -21.77 17.78 -1.14
CA PHE A 117 -20.37 17.75 -0.79
C PHE A 117 -19.47 17.76 -2.02
N GLU A 118 -18.19 18.07 -1.80
CA GLU A 118 -17.20 18.19 -2.87
C GLU A 118 -16.21 17.03 -2.86
N ILE A 119 -15.78 16.63 -4.05
CA ILE A 119 -14.61 15.79 -4.32
C ILE A 119 -13.69 16.61 -5.21
N PHE A 120 -12.41 16.72 -4.84
CA PHE A 120 -11.42 17.47 -5.62
C PHE A 120 -10.72 16.53 -6.60
N VAL A 121 -10.56 16.97 -7.86
CA VAL A 121 -9.79 16.24 -8.85
C VAL A 121 -8.42 16.91 -8.97
N SER A 122 -7.37 16.17 -8.67
CA SER A 122 -6.01 16.67 -8.69
C SER A 122 -5.59 17.18 -10.07
N LYS A 123 -4.62 18.10 -10.10
CA LYS A 123 -3.87 18.43 -11.32
C LYS A 123 -2.84 17.37 -11.67
N GLU A 124 -2.31 16.71 -10.64
CA GLU A 124 -1.31 15.68 -10.75
C GLU A 124 -1.98 14.35 -11.10
N SER A 125 -1.52 13.73 -12.17
CA SER A 125 -1.93 12.37 -12.53
C SER A 125 -1.34 11.35 -11.56
N LEU A 126 -1.91 10.16 -11.55
CA LEU A 126 -1.31 8.98 -10.93
C LEU A 126 -0.87 8.06 -12.07
N ASP A 127 0.40 8.24 -12.51
CA ASP A 127 0.93 7.61 -13.73
C ASP A 127 1.17 6.09 -13.61
N ASP A 128 0.90 5.53 -12.44
CA ASP A 128 1.03 4.10 -12.18
C ASP A 128 -0.23 3.35 -12.61
N TRP A 129 -0.07 2.17 -13.23
CA TRP A 129 -1.19 1.33 -13.64
C TRP A 129 -1.98 0.80 -12.45
N GLY A 130 -1.28 0.46 -11.35
CA GLY A 130 -1.94 -0.25 -10.27
C GLY A 130 -1.13 -0.40 -9.00
N LEU A 131 -1.63 -1.27 -8.16
CA LEU A 131 -1.01 -1.63 -6.89
C LEU A 131 -0.72 -3.13 -6.85
N THR A 132 0.40 -3.51 -6.25
CA THR A 132 0.59 -4.85 -5.68
C THR A 132 0.44 -4.77 -4.17
N TYR A 133 -0.02 -5.85 -3.56
CA TYR A 133 -0.16 -5.96 -2.11
C TYR A 133 -0.21 -7.41 -1.66
N ARG A 134 0.14 -7.63 -0.41
CA ARG A 134 -0.09 -8.88 0.27
C ARG A 134 -1.50 -8.89 0.86
N ARG A 135 -2.28 -9.92 0.54
CA ARG A 135 -3.58 -10.17 1.15
C ARG A 135 -3.52 -11.40 2.04
N ILE A 136 -3.99 -11.28 3.27
CA ILE A 136 -3.95 -12.36 4.25
C ILE A 136 -5.28 -12.46 4.99
N LYS A 137 -5.67 -13.69 5.30
CA LYS A 137 -6.76 -14.00 6.22
C LYS A 137 -6.39 -13.60 7.65
N PRO A 138 -7.36 -13.51 8.58
CA PRO A 138 -7.10 -13.27 9.99
C PRO A 138 -6.04 -14.21 10.55
N GLY A 139 -5.14 -13.71 11.39
CA GLY A 139 -4.00 -14.46 11.92
C GLY A 139 -4.35 -15.67 12.81
N TYR A 140 -5.62 -15.85 13.19
CA TYR A 140 -6.10 -17.04 13.91
C TYR A 140 -6.58 -18.17 12.98
N GLU A 141 -6.66 -17.93 11.67
CA GLU A 141 -6.88 -18.98 10.68
C GLU A 141 -5.54 -19.57 10.24
N VAL A 142 -5.21 -20.75 10.77
CA VAL A 142 -4.03 -21.49 10.34
C VAL A 142 -4.34 -22.12 8.97
N GLY A 143 -3.56 -21.76 7.95
CA GLY A 143 -3.74 -22.24 6.58
C GLY A 143 -4.79 -21.45 5.79
N GLY A 144 -5.07 -20.21 6.18
CA GLY A 144 -5.87 -19.27 5.37
C GLY A 144 -5.12 -18.82 4.12
N ASP A 145 -5.86 -18.46 3.07
CA ASP A 145 -5.29 -17.99 1.81
C ASP A 145 -4.39 -16.77 2.03
N ILE A 146 -3.11 -16.96 1.78
CA ILE A 146 -2.12 -15.91 1.76
C ILE A 146 -1.63 -15.76 0.32
N GLY A 147 -1.54 -14.52 -0.16
CA GLY A 147 -1.04 -14.31 -1.51
C GLY A 147 -0.59 -12.89 -1.76
N ILE A 148 0.17 -12.75 -2.84
CA ILE A 148 0.49 -11.46 -3.44
C ILE A 148 -0.46 -11.27 -4.61
N TYR A 149 -1.14 -10.16 -4.58
CA TYR A 149 -2.13 -9.75 -5.56
C TYR A 149 -1.71 -8.44 -6.21
N GLN A 150 -2.30 -8.15 -7.34
CA GLN A 150 -2.20 -6.88 -8.03
C GLN A 150 -3.58 -6.41 -8.47
N ARG A 151 -3.74 -5.11 -8.55
CA ARG A 151 -4.99 -4.50 -8.91
C ARG A 151 -4.77 -3.30 -9.82
N ASP A 152 -5.58 -3.23 -10.87
CA ASP A 152 -5.75 -2.04 -11.68
C ASP A 152 -6.48 -0.96 -10.86
N ILE A 153 -5.85 0.22 -10.67
CA ILE A 153 -6.47 1.31 -9.92
C ILE A 153 -7.47 2.12 -10.72
N HIS A 154 -7.52 1.95 -12.04
CA HIS A 154 -8.48 2.61 -12.94
C HIS A 154 -9.81 1.85 -13.02
N SER A 155 -9.82 0.62 -12.54
CA SER A 155 -10.98 -0.28 -12.51
C SER A 155 -11.10 -1.00 -11.17
N PHE A 156 -11.95 -2.03 -11.10
CA PHE A 156 -12.09 -2.87 -9.91
C PHE A 156 -11.43 -4.24 -10.07
N GLU A 157 -10.64 -4.42 -11.14
CA GLU A 157 -10.04 -5.72 -11.48
C GLU A 157 -8.85 -6.05 -10.58
N GLU A 158 -8.90 -7.20 -9.92
CA GLU A 158 -7.86 -7.75 -9.08
C GLU A 158 -7.35 -9.07 -9.65
N TYR A 159 -6.04 -9.29 -9.61
CA TYR A 159 -5.39 -10.50 -10.12
C TYR A 159 -4.42 -11.06 -9.08
N ALA A 160 -4.39 -12.39 -8.93
CA ALA A 160 -3.36 -13.06 -8.16
C ALA A 160 -2.02 -13.03 -8.92
N ILE A 161 -0.93 -12.71 -8.21
CA ILE A 161 0.44 -12.87 -8.71
C ILE A 161 0.97 -14.24 -8.29
N LEU A 162 0.95 -14.52 -6.98
CA LEU A 162 1.36 -15.80 -6.41
C LEU A 162 0.63 -16.04 -5.10
N THR A 163 -0.01 -17.21 -4.97
CA THR A 163 -0.86 -17.53 -3.81
C THR A 163 -0.53 -18.90 -3.24
N GLU A 164 -1.00 -19.15 -2.02
CA GLU A 164 -0.92 -20.46 -1.39
C GLU A 164 -1.63 -21.56 -2.21
N THR A 165 -2.65 -21.23 -2.99
CA THR A 165 -3.30 -22.17 -3.91
C THR A 165 -2.34 -22.70 -4.97
N VAL A 166 -1.40 -21.87 -5.43
CA VAL A 166 -0.37 -22.27 -6.42
C VAL A 166 0.80 -22.97 -5.74
N VAL A 167 1.25 -22.48 -4.57
CA VAL A 167 2.39 -23.05 -3.82
C VAL A 167 1.92 -23.40 -2.41
N PRO A 168 1.26 -24.56 -2.23
CA PRO A 168 0.61 -24.94 -0.97
C PRO A 168 1.56 -25.01 0.25
N GLY A 169 1.04 -24.61 1.41
CA GLY A 169 1.73 -24.69 2.69
C GLY A 169 2.91 -23.71 2.81
N ARG A 170 2.91 -22.63 2.04
CA ARG A 170 3.96 -21.62 2.05
C ARG A 170 3.40 -20.25 2.47
N CYS A 171 4.20 -19.49 3.18
CA CYS A 171 3.86 -18.13 3.57
C CYS A 171 4.59 -17.13 2.69
N PHE A 172 3.83 -16.33 1.96
CA PHE A 172 4.34 -15.22 1.16
C PHE A 172 4.43 -13.97 2.03
N ASN A 173 5.61 -13.36 2.07
CA ASN A 173 5.85 -12.21 2.91
C ASN A 173 6.12 -10.96 2.07
N CYS A 174 7.31 -10.41 2.23
CA CYS A 174 7.69 -9.16 1.62
C CYS A 174 7.80 -9.30 0.11
N HIS A 175 7.15 -8.43 -0.61
CA HIS A 175 7.40 -8.20 -2.03
C HIS A 175 7.74 -6.74 -2.20
N THR A 176 8.51 -6.39 -3.20
CA THR A 176 8.77 -5.01 -3.57
C THR A 176 9.27 -4.92 -5.01
N ALA A 177 8.80 -3.89 -5.72
CA ALA A 177 9.31 -3.54 -7.03
C ALA A 177 10.51 -2.58 -6.91
N ASN A 178 11.36 -2.53 -7.93
CA ASN A 178 12.34 -1.47 -8.07
C ASN A 178 11.62 -0.17 -8.42
N ARG A 179 11.36 0.67 -7.44
CA ARG A 179 10.41 1.77 -7.52
C ARG A 179 9.04 1.20 -7.91
N THR A 180 8.52 1.57 -9.08
CA THR A 180 7.25 1.06 -9.61
C THR A 180 7.43 0.12 -10.82
N ASN A 181 8.66 -0.37 -11.07
CA ASN A 181 8.98 -1.19 -12.24
C ASN A 181 8.59 -2.66 -12.02
N PRO A 182 7.52 -3.19 -12.65
CA PRO A 182 7.06 -4.56 -12.46
C PRO A 182 8.00 -5.64 -13.05
N ASN A 183 8.97 -5.24 -13.90
CA ASN A 183 9.96 -6.16 -14.46
C ASN A 183 11.15 -6.41 -13.52
N ARG A 184 11.19 -5.72 -12.38
CA ARG A 184 12.20 -5.88 -11.33
C ARG A 184 11.51 -5.93 -9.98
N ILE A 185 11.14 -7.14 -9.57
CA ILE A 185 10.40 -7.40 -8.33
C ILE A 185 11.08 -8.52 -7.55
N THR A 186 11.08 -8.39 -6.23
CA THR A 186 11.42 -9.47 -5.30
C THR A 186 10.17 -9.91 -4.55
N LEU A 187 10.14 -11.20 -4.21
CA LEU A 187 9.13 -11.81 -3.39
C LEU A 187 9.77 -12.85 -2.47
N GLN A 188 9.56 -12.72 -1.18
CA GLN A 188 10.06 -13.68 -0.21
C GLN A 188 9.00 -14.73 0.11
N MET A 189 9.40 -15.99 0.17
CA MET A 189 8.59 -17.10 0.62
C MET A 189 9.27 -17.83 1.78
N ARG A 190 8.51 -18.14 2.82
CA ARG A 190 8.92 -18.94 3.98
C ARG A 190 8.30 -20.33 3.93
N GLY A 191 8.97 -21.27 4.59
CA GLY A 191 8.57 -22.67 4.66
C GLY A 191 9.60 -23.57 3.97
N GLU A 192 9.25 -24.84 3.82
CA GLU A 192 10.10 -25.80 3.12
C GLU A 192 10.30 -25.41 1.65
N GLY A 193 11.53 -25.36 1.17
CA GLY A 193 11.84 -24.83 -0.15
C GLY A 193 11.75 -23.30 -0.25
N GLY A 194 11.63 -22.60 0.87
CA GLY A 194 11.60 -21.14 0.92
C GLY A 194 12.85 -20.48 0.35
N GLY A 195 12.76 -19.18 0.07
CA GLY A 195 13.84 -18.38 -0.52
C GLY A 195 13.31 -17.05 -1.01
N THR A 196 14.12 -16.35 -1.78
CA THR A 196 13.76 -15.08 -2.43
C THR A 196 13.61 -15.27 -3.92
N LEU A 197 12.42 -15.08 -4.46
CA LEU A 197 12.22 -15.00 -5.89
C LEU A 197 12.64 -13.61 -6.35
N ILE A 198 13.46 -13.55 -7.37
CA ILE A 198 13.88 -12.33 -8.05
C ILE A 198 13.45 -12.42 -9.51
N GLN A 199 12.55 -11.55 -9.91
CA GLN A 199 12.27 -11.31 -11.31
C GLN A 199 13.04 -10.07 -11.74
N LYS A 200 13.87 -10.21 -12.75
CA LYS A 200 14.68 -9.11 -13.29
C LYS A 200 14.81 -9.26 -14.80
N ASP A 201 14.32 -8.25 -15.52
CA ASP A 201 14.49 -8.12 -16.97
C ASP A 201 14.07 -9.41 -17.75
N GLY A 202 12.94 -10.00 -17.39
CA GLY A 202 12.37 -11.19 -18.01
C GLY A 202 12.91 -12.53 -17.50
N LYS A 203 13.89 -12.51 -16.59
CA LYS A 203 14.42 -13.73 -15.94
C LYS A 203 13.82 -13.84 -14.52
N GLN A 204 13.26 -15.00 -14.22
CA GLN A 204 12.80 -15.37 -12.89
C GLN A 204 13.81 -16.33 -12.25
N THR A 205 14.35 -15.95 -11.10
CA THR A 205 15.38 -16.72 -10.39
C THR A 205 14.95 -16.92 -8.94
N TRP A 206 15.03 -18.16 -8.46
CA TRP A 206 14.83 -18.51 -7.07
C TRP A 206 16.17 -18.53 -6.36
N VAL A 207 16.34 -17.70 -5.33
CA VAL A 207 17.64 -17.50 -4.67
C VAL A 207 17.54 -17.90 -3.20
N GLU A 208 18.48 -18.71 -2.72
CA GLU A 208 18.67 -19.02 -1.31
C GLU A 208 19.67 -18.04 -0.71
N THR A 209 19.16 -17.10 0.08
CA THR A 209 19.97 -16.05 0.72
C THR A 209 20.51 -16.46 2.09
N LYS A 210 20.08 -17.61 2.63
CA LYS A 210 20.67 -18.14 3.87
C LYS A 210 22.04 -18.75 3.59
N THR A 211 23.02 -18.35 4.38
CA THR A 211 24.41 -18.82 4.33
C THR A 211 24.88 -19.26 5.71
N ASP A 212 26.14 -19.70 5.82
CA ASP A 212 26.77 -20.00 7.12
C ASP A 212 26.96 -18.74 7.98
N VAL A 213 27.01 -17.55 7.35
CA VAL A 213 27.12 -16.24 8.02
C VAL A 213 25.74 -15.75 8.44
N THR A 214 24.72 -15.90 7.59
CA THR A 214 23.36 -15.46 7.85
C THR A 214 22.56 -16.59 8.46
N GLN A 215 21.98 -16.38 9.63
CA GLN A 215 21.21 -17.43 10.33
C GLN A 215 19.83 -17.68 9.70
N ALA A 216 19.34 -16.78 8.83
CA ALA A 216 18.05 -16.85 8.18
C ALA A 216 18.13 -16.28 6.75
N ALA A 217 17.09 -16.53 5.96
CA ALA A 217 16.96 -15.90 4.65
C ALA A 217 16.55 -14.43 4.79
N GLY A 218 16.99 -13.59 3.84
CA GLY A 218 16.67 -12.17 3.78
C GLY A 218 15.16 -11.90 3.63
N SER A 219 14.69 -10.83 4.27
CA SER A 219 13.31 -10.36 4.22
C SER A 219 13.25 -8.83 4.20
N TYR A 220 12.05 -8.24 4.10
CA TYR A 220 11.87 -6.79 4.04
C TYR A 220 12.74 -6.14 2.96
N SER A 221 12.71 -6.71 1.78
CA SER A 221 13.54 -6.31 0.64
C SER A 221 13.27 -4.87 0.19
N TYR A 222 14.32 -4.19 -0.29
CA TYR A 222 14.20 -2.91 -0.96
C TYR A 222 15.27 -2.78 -2.06
N TRP A 223 14.86 -2.41 -3.26
CA TRP A 223 15.76 -2.28 -4.39
C TRP A 223 16.59 -1.00 -4.36
N HIS A 224 17.85 -1.11 -4.74
CA HIS A 224 18.65 0.05 -5.13
C HIS A 224 18.08 0.64 -6.44
N PRO A 225 18.01 1.98 -6.60
CA PRO A 225 17.36 2.60 -7.76
C PRO A 225 17.96 2.16 -9.12
N ALA A 226 19.24 1.80 -9.20
CA ALA A 226 19.84 1.25 -10.42
C ALA A 226 19.32 -0.17 -10.77
N GLY A 227 18.69 -0.87 -9.83
CA GLY A 227 18.13 -2.20 -10.04
C GLY A 227 19.14 -3.35 -10.06
N ASP A 228 20.33 -3.13 -9.53
CA ASP A 228 21.40 -4.14 -9.46
C ASP A 228 21.58 -4.70 -8.05
N TYR A 229 21.11 -4.00 -7.02
CA TYR A 229 21.24 -4.41 -5.64
C TYR A 229 19.88 -4.47 -4.95
N VAL A 230 19.74 -5.38 -3.99
CA VAL A 230 18.57 -5.53 -3.12
C VAL A 230 19.04 -5.55 -1.68
N ALA A 231 18.66 -4.56 -0.89
CA ALA A 231 18.86 -4.58 0.54
C ALA A 231 17.80 -5.47 1.20
N MET A 232 18.19 -6.24 2.22
CA MET A 232 17.32 -7.16 2.94
C MET A 232 17.67 -7.15 4.42
N ALA A 233 16.70 -7.50 5.27
CA ALA A 233 16.96 -7.80 6.66
C ALA A 233 16.97 -9.32 6.89
N VAL A 234 18.02 -9.82 7.53
CA VAL A 234 18.12 -11.20 8.00
C VAL A 234 17.60 -11.24 9.44
N ASN A 235 16.50 -11.91 9.68
CA ASN A 235 15.88 -11.86 10.99
C ASN A 235 15.28 -13.17 11.46
N SER A 236 15.14 -13.32 12.78
CA SER A 236 14.34 -14.35 13.43
C SER A 236 13.13 -13.74 14.08
N VAL A 237 11.95 -14.19 13.68
CA VAL A 237 10.68 -13.71 14.20
C VAL A 237 10.05 -14.70 15.17
N HIS A 238 9.35 -14.18 16.17
CA HIS A 238 8.40 -14.89 16.98
C HIS A 238 7.04 -14.22 16.84
N GLN A 239 6.00 -15.01 16.61
CA GLN A 239 4.63 -14.51 16.47
C GLN A 239 3.81 -14.93 17.69
N SER A 240 3.10 -13.99 18.27
CA SER A 240 2.08 -14.25 19.30
C SER A 240 0.69 -13.94 18.74
N PHE A 241 -0.24 -14.85 18.95
CA PHE A 241 -1.62 -14.72 18.51
C PHE A 241 -2.53 -14.46 19.71
N PHE A 242 -3.48 -13.52 19.52
CA PHE A 242 -4.41 -13.10 20.56
C PHE A 242 -5.85 -13.36 20.13
N THR A 243 -6.68 -13.83 21.05
CA THR A 243 -8.07 -14.26 20.74
C THR A 243 -9.14 -13.34 21.34
N GLY A 244 -8.80 -12.39 22.19
CA GLY A 244 -9.79 -11.69 23.02
C GLY A 244 -9.86 -10.16 22.87
N THR A 245 -9.01 -9.53 22.08
CA THR A 245 -8.92 -8.07 21.96
C THR A 245 -8.84 -7.64 20.51
N GLY A 246 -8.82 -6.34 20.24
CA GLY A 246 -8.63 -5.78 18.88
C GLY A 246 -7.32 -6.19 18.22
N GLN A 247 -6.27 -6.53 19.00
CA GLN A 247 -5.01 -7.02 18.47
C GLN A 247 -5.09 -8.54 18.18
N ARG A 248 -4.77 -8.95 16.98
CA ARG A 248 -4.80 -10.35 16.54
C ARG A 248 -3.44 -11.03 16.56
N ILE A 249 -2.40 -10.31 16.20
CA ILE A 249 -1.04 -10.82 16.08
C ILE A 249 -0.04 -9.75 16.51
N GLU A 250 1.01 -10.19 17.20
CA GLU A 250 2.21 -9.40 17.45
C GLU A 250 3.41 -10.13 16.89
N VAL A 251 4.30 -9.41 16.22
CA VAL A 251 5.53 -9.94 15.62
C VAL A 251 6.72 -9.34 16.34
N TYR A 252 7.52 -10.21 16.94
CA TYR A 252 8.73 -9.85 17.66
C TYR A 252 9.96 -10.30 16.88
N HIS A 253 10.95 -9.45 16.76
CA HIS A 253 12.25 -9.79 16.19
C HIS A 253 13.24 -10.09 17.32
N ARG A 254 13.86 -11.29 17.28
CA ARG A 254 14.85 -11.72 18.27
C ARG A 254 16.25 -11.28 17.91
N PHE A 255 16.57 -11.31 16.64
CA PHE A 255 17.71 -10.69 16.03
C PHE A 255 17.32 -10.17 14.63
N SER A 256 18.04 -9.19 14.16
CA SER A 256 17.89 -8.69 12.79
C SER A 256 19.13 -7.92 12.38
N ASP A 257 19.68 -8.27 11.22
CA ASP A 257 20.83 -7.63 10.59
C ASP A 257 20.47 -7.20 9.17
N VAL A 258 21.19 -6.26 8.58
CA VAL A 258 20.95 -5.78 7.21
C VAL A 258 22.08 -6.17 6.28
N GLU A 259 21.73 -6.78 5.15
CA GLU A 259 22.62 -7.19 4.06
C GLU A 259 22.17 -6.59 2.73
N VAL A 260 23.06 -6.59 1.73
CA VAL A 260 22.76 -6.21 0.36
C VAL A 260 23.17 -7.33 -0.59
N LEU A 261 22.22 -7.79 -1.41
CA LEU A 261 22.47 -8.75 -2.49
C LEU A 261 22.82 -8.01 -3.79
N ASP A 262 23.97 -8.31 -4.38
CA ASP A 262 24.27 -7.98 -5.79
C ASP A 262 23.60 -9.02 -6.70
N THR A 263 22.55 -8.61 -7.40
CA THR A 263 21.77 -9.51 -8.27
C THR A 263 22.47 -9.89 -9.58
N ARG A 264 23.64 -9.31 -9.88
CA ARG A 264 24.45 -9.64 -11.06
C ARG A 264 25.38 -10.80 -10.79
N SER A 265 25.99 -10.84 -9.60
CA SER A 265 26.96 -11.85 -9.18
C SER A 265 26.40 -12.90 -8.22
N ASN A 266 25.19 -12.68 -7.66
CA ASN A 266 24.60 -13.43 -6.55
C ASN A 266 25.51 -13.42 -5.30
N GLU A 267 26.12 -12.27 -5.00
CA GLU A 267 26.96 -12.07 -3.84
C GLU A 267 26.27 -11.21 -2.78
N LEU A 268 26.39 -11.64 -1.52
CA LEU A 268 25.93 -10.87 -0.36
C LEU A 268 27.06 -9.95 0.13
N ILE A 269 26.71 -8.71 0.36
CA ILE A 269 27.59 -7.64 0.84
C ILE A 269 27.19 -7.32 2.27
N PHE A 270 28.16 -7.37 3.17
CA PHE A 270 27.98 -7.12 4.60
C PHE A 270 28.78 -5.89 5.07
N SER A 271 28.36 -5.34 6.20
CA SER A 271 29.13 -4.36 6.95
C SER A 271 29.10 -4.73 8.43
N PRO A 272 30.23 -4.67 9.14
CA PRO A 272 30.24 -4.88 10.59
C PRO A 272 29.43 -3.84 11.35
N LEU A 273 29.05 -2.74 10.70
CA LEU A 273 28.17 -1.69 11.25
C LEU A 273 26.68 -2.02 11.13
N LEU A 274 26.33 -3.08 10.38
CA LEU A 274 24.96 -3.55 10.13
C LEU A 274 24.76 -5.02 10.53
N PHE A 275 25.81 -5.63 11.09
CA PHE A 275 25.85 -6.98 11.67
C PHE A 275 26.38 -6.85 13.08
N THR A 276 25.51 -6.40 13.99
CA THR A 276 25.87 -6.06 15.37
C THR A 276 25.03 -6.87 16.37
N ASP A 277 25.19 -6.60 17.66
CA ASP A 277 24.29 -7.14 18.69
C ASP A 277 22.94 -6.40 18.72
N ASP A 278 22.82 -5.24 18.07
CA ASP A 278 21.58 -4.48 17.94
C ASP A 278 20.68 -5.11 16.86
N LEU A 279 19.44 -4.64 16.74
CA LEU A 279 18.53 -5.08 15.70
C LEU A 279 18.54 -4.03 14.58
N GLU A 280 19.09 -4.35 13.42
CA GLU A 280 19.02 -3.56 12.19
C GLU A 280 17.92 -4.11 11.28
N ILE A 281 16.93 -3.29 10.92
CA ILE A 281 15.74 -3.78 10.21
C ILE A 281 15.16 -2.72 9.24
N PHE A 282 14.35 -3.16 8.29
CA PHE A 282 13.63 -2.35 7.31
C PHE A 282 14.52 -1.43 6.48
N PRO A 283 15.47 -1.99 5.75
CA PRO A 283 16.35 -1.20 4.89
C PRO A 283 15.57 -0.53 3.75
N ALA A 284 16.01 0.67 3.35
CA ALA A 284 15.52 1.37 2.17
C ALA A 284 16.61 2.25 1.56
N PHE A 285 16.90 2.08 0.28
CA PHE A 285 17.84 2.95 -0.42
C PHE A 285 17.26 4.34 -0.69
N SER A 286 18.11 5.36 -0.61
CA SER A 286 17.75 6.71 -1.06
C SER A 286 17.42 6.74 -2.56
N HIS A 287 16.76 7.81 -3.01
CA HIS A 287 16.37 8.01 -4.42
C HIS A 287 17.56 7.92 -5.40
N ASP A 288 18.75 8.31 -4.95
CA ASP A 288 20.00 8.31 -5.72
C ASP A 288 20.91 7.11 -5.42
N GLY A 289 20.49 6.22 -4.50
CA GLY A 289 21.20 5.00 -4.12
C GLY A 289 22.43 5.21 -3.24
N ARG A 290 22.80 6.45 -2.89
CA ARG A 290 24.02 6.72 -2.11
C ARG A 290 23.88 6.48 -0.62
N TRP A 291 22.67 6.32 -0.12
CA TRP A 291 22.39 6.06 1.29
C TRP A 291 21.46 4.86 1.42
N LEU A 292 21.71 4.06 2.45
CA LEU A 292 20.79 3.05 2.94
C LEU A 292 20.24 3.52 4.29
N TYR A 293 18.93 3.78 4.35
CA TYR A 293 18.18 4.01 5.59
C TYR A 293 17.82 2.68 6.22
N TYR A 294 17.79 2.64 7.54
CA TYR A 294 17.34 1.46 8.29
C TYR A 294 16.93 1.87 9.71
N SER A 295 16.22 0.99 10.39
CA SER A 295 15.86 1.18 11.80
C SER A 295 16.77 0.32 12.66
N SER A 296 17.24 0.89 13.80
CA SER A 296 18.10 0.16 14.74
C SER A 296 17.59 0.30 16.17
N SER A 297 17.61 -0.80 16.94
CA SER A 297 17.25 -0.81 18.35
C SER A 297 18.11 -1.77 19.16
N LYS A 298 18.25 -1.50 20.46
CA LYS A 298 18.91 -2.44 21.37
C LYS A 298 18.12 -3.73 21.49
N PRO A 299 18.77 -4.88 21.62
CA PRO A 299 18.10 -6.15 21.84
C PRO A 299 17.41 -6.18 23.20
N CYS A 300 16.30 -6.88 23.27
CA CYS A 300 15.58 -7.11 24.52
C CYS A 300 14.97 -8.52 24.55
N ARG A 301 14.54 -8.95 25.73
CA ARG A 301 13.86 -10.25 25.86
C ARG A 301 12.41 -10.14 25.40
N VAL A 302 12.13 -10.60 24.19
CA VAL A 302 10.76 -10.61 23.67
C VAL A 302 10.04 -11.92 24.03
N PRO A 303 8.72 -11.88 24.33
CA PRO A 303 7.84 -10.70 24.37
C PRO A 303 7.94 -9.86 25.64
N ALA A 304 8.59 -10.34 26.71
CA ALA A 304 8.49 -9.77 28.06
C ALA A 304 8.94 -8.30 28.21
N GLU A 305 9.84 -7.85 27.36
CA GLU A 305 10.42 -6.49 27.40
C GLU A 305 10.14 -5.69 26.14
N TYR A 306 9.17 -6.10 25.33
CA TYR A 306 8.90 -5.47 24.03
C TYR A 306 8.54 -3.98 24.13
N GLU A 307 7.94 -3.56 25.24
CA GLU A 307 7.67 -2.13 25.55
C GLU A 307 8.94 -1.27 25.58
N LYS A 308 10.12 -1.87 25.80
CA LYS A 308 11.41 -1.17 25.83
C LYS A 308 12.04 -0.98 24.45
N VAL A 309 11.50 -1.60 23.41
CA VAL A 309 12.03 -1.46 22.06
C VAL A 309 11.72 -0.07 21.55
N LYS A 310 12.78 0.72 21.33
CA LYS A 310 12.75 2.07 20.79
C LYS A 310 13.72 2.13 19.62
N CYS A 311 13.19 2.11 18.41
CA CYS A 311 14.00 2.12 17.21
C CYS A 311 14.45 3.52 16.85
N SER A 312 15.72 3.68 16.56
CA SER A 312 16.29 4.88 15.93
C SER A 312 16.22 4.74 14.42
N LEU A 313 16.01 5.84 13.72
CA LEU A 313 16.16 5.90 12.27
C LEU A 313 17.59 6.29 11.92
N CYS A 314 18.27 5.40 11.22
CA CYS A 314 19.69 5.52 10.87
C CYS A 314 19.88 5.49 9.34
N ARG A 315 21.06 5.92 8.89
CA ARG A 315 21.52 5.70 7.52
C ARG A 315 23.03 5.44 7.47
N ILE A 316 23.45 4.74 6.43
CA ILE A 316 24.84 4.50 6.10
C ILE A 316 25.05 4.76 4.60
N ALA A 317 26.22 5.27 4.22
CA ALA A 317 26.55 5.45 2.80
C ALA A 317 26.70 4.10 2.09
N PHE A 318 26.36 4.05 0.80
CA PHE A 318 26.56 2.89 -0.07
C PHE A 318 27.16 3.34 -1.41
N ASP A 319 28.27 2.76 -1.78
CA ASP A 319 28.96 2.96 -3.06
C ASP A 319 28.57 1.81 -4.01
N ALA A 320 27.64 2.08 -4.91
CA ALA A 320 27.12 1.09 -5.86
C ALA A 320 28.14 0.68 -6.95
N GLU A 321 29.16 1.50 -7.22
CA GLU A 321 30.22 1.16 -8.19
C GLU A 321 31.14 0.07 -7.62
N LYS A 322 31.44 0.16 -6.31
CA LYS A 322 32.28 -0.81 -5.61
C LYS A 322 31.48 -1.92 -4.93
N GLY A 323 30.18 -1.72 -4.72
CA GLY A 323 29.36 -2.59 -3.90
C GLY A 323 29.91 -2.62 -2.46
N GLN A 324 30.00 -1.46 -1.82
CA GLN A 324 30.59 -1.30 -0.48
C GLN A 324 29.82 -0.30 0.36
N PHE A 325 29.71 -0.58 1.65
CA PHE A 325 29.18 0.36 2.64
C PHE A 325 30.24 1.37 3.06
N GLY A 326 29.78 2.53 3.52
CA GLY A 326 30.60 3.53 4.20
C GLY A 326 31.01 3.07 5.60
N GLU A 327 31.87 3.87 6.24
CA GLU A 327 32.48 3.56 7.55
C GLU A 327 31.78 4.27 8.72
N VAL A 328 30.71 5.04 8.46
CA VAL A 328 30.03 5.86 9.47
C VAL A 328 28.52 5.68 9.36
N VAL A 329 27.88 5.49 10.49
CA VAL A 329 26.43 5.50 10.65
C VAL A 329 25.96 6.86 11.14
N ASP A 330 25.03 7.47 10.41
CA ASP A 330 24.32 8.67 10.84
C ASP A 330 23.00 8.28 11.51
N THR A 331 22.78 8.71 12.76
CA THR A 331 21.48 8.61 13.43
C THR A 331 20.67 9.87 13.13
N LEU A 332 19.61 9.73 12.33
CA LEU A 332 18.73 10.84 11.95
C LEU A 332 17.73 11.17 13.06
N LEU A 333 17.13 10.13 13.65
CA LEU A 333 16.18 10.23 14.75
C LEU A 333 16.56 9.20 15.82
N ASN A 334 16.71 9.65 17.06
CA ASN A 334 17.17 8.79 18.16
C ASN A 334 15.99 8.33 19.02
N GLY A 335 15.56 7.09 18.83
CA GLY A 335 14.39 6.52 19.50
C GLY A 335 14.48 6.52 21.04
N PRO A 336 15.56 5.99 21.65
CA PRO A 336 15.76 6.04 23.11
C PRO A 336 15.71 7.45 23.71
N VAL A 337 16.19 8.49 22.99
CA VAL A 337 16.19 9.87 23.47
C VAL A 337 14.80 10.48 23.45
N THR A 338 14.03 10.17 22.42
CA THR A 338 12.66 10.72 22.24
C THR A 338 11.57 9.87 22.87
N ASP A 339 11.92 8.71 23.40
CA ASP A 339 11.00 7.67 23.89
C ASP A 339 10.00 7.18 22.83
N GLN A 340 10.45 7.14 21.56
CA GLN A 340 9.66 6.74 20.39
C GLN A 340 10.37 5.66 19.58
N SER A 341 9.62 5.01 18.70
CA SER A 341 10.14 4.04 17.73
C SER A 341 9.94 4.57 16.31
N TYR A 342 11.00 4.64 15.52
CA TYR A 342 11.03 5.14 14.15
C TYR A 342 11.34 4.00 13.19
N VAL A 343 10.38 3.62 12.33
CA VAL A 343 10.50 2.44 11.48
C VAL A 343 9.94 2.65 10.07
N LEU A 344 10.24 1.72 9.16
CA LEU A 344 9.74 1.69 7.79
C LEU A 344 9.98 2.98 7.00
N ALA A 345 11.21 3.50 7.02
CA ALA A 345 11.58 4.64 6.20
C ALA A 345 11.38 4.35 4.71
N ARG A 346 10.72 5.25 3.99
CA ARG A 346 10.51 5.20 2.53
C ARG A 346 10.78 6.57 1.92
N PRO A 347 11.90 6.75 1.23
CA PRO A 347 12.19 8.00 0.53
C PRO A 347 11.30 8.14 -0.71
N SER A 348 10.83 9.35 -0.98
CA SER A 348 10.17 9.66 -2.24
C SER A 348 11.14 9.53 -3.41
N TYR A 349 10.64 9.14 -4.59
CA TYR A 349 11.50 8.88 -5.76
C TYR A 349 12.10 10.15 -6.37
N ASP A 350 11.54 11.34 -6.05
CA ASP A 350 12.11 12.64 -6.37
C ASP A 350 13.20 13.12 -5.37
N GLY A 351 13.40 12.35 -4.29
CA GLY A 351 14.40 12.64 -3.25
C GLY A 351 14.08 13.79 -2.33
N ARG A 352 12.83 14.27 -2.34
CA ARG A 352 12.41 15.40 -1.54
C ARG A 352 12.02 15.00 -0.13
N TRP A 353 11.32 13.89 0.02
CA TRP A 353 10.68 13.48 1.25
C TRP A 353 11.17 12.13 1.77
N LEU A 354 11.16 11.95 3.07
CA LEU A 354 11.30 10.65 3.74
C LEU A 354 10.07 10.45 4.62
N MET A 355 9.23 9.47 4.26
CA MET A 355 8.09 9.06 5.08
C MET A 355 8.49 7.88 5.95
N TYR A 356 8.02 7.83 7.20
CA TYR A 356 8.31 6.76 8.15
C TYR A 356 7.18 6.63 9.17
N CYS A 357 7.12 5.49 9.87
CA CYS A 357 6.18 5.27 10.97
C CYS A 357 6.82 5.65 12.30
N VAL A 358 6.01 6.24 13.18
CA VAL A 358 6.35 6.52 14.58
C VAL A 358 5.33 5.83 15.47
N SER A 359 5.81 5.15 16.50
CA SER A 359 4.98 4.53 17.54
C SER A 359 5.65 4.68 18.90
N SER A 360 4.90 4.47 19.98
CA SER A 360 5.47 4.53 21.33
C SER A 360 6.48 3.42 21.61
N ARG A 361 6.43 2.31 20.87
CA ARG A 361 7.27 1.12 21.09
C ARG A 361 7.34 0.21 19.89
N GLY A 362 8.24 -0.76 19.98
CA GLY A 362 8.29 -1.88 19.04
C GLY A 362 8.96 -1.54 17.71
N ASN A 363 9.13 -2.55 16.89
CA ASN A 363 9.69 -2.42 15.55
C ASN A 363 8.75 -2.90 14.44
N PHE A 364 7.54 -3.36 14.77
CA PHE A 364 6.58 -3.86 13.78
C PHE A 364 5.27 -3.04 13.86
N PRO A 365 5.20 -1.90 13.16
CA PRO A 365 4.19 -0.86 13.41
C PRO A 365 2.76 -1.31 13.15
N VAL A 366 2.50 -2.26 12.23
CA VAL A 366 1.15 -2.76 11.96
C VAL A 366 0.48 -3.41 13.17
N SER A 367 1.27 -3.77 14.19
CA SER A 367 0.78 -4.31 15.45
C SER A 367 0.54 -3.24 16.53
N GLN A 368 0.96 -2.00 16.29
CA GLN A 368 0.87 -0.91 17.26
C GLN A 368 -0.29 0.02 16.90
N ASP A 369 -1.25 0.19 17.83
CA ASP A 369 -2.44 1.02 17.60
C ASP A 369 -2.09 2.50 17.41
N ASP A 370 -0.97 2.93 18.01
CA ASP A 370 -0.44 4.29 17.98
C ASP A 370 0.61 4.53 16.89
N ALA A 371 0.70 3.64 15.91
CA ALA A 371 1.62 3.82 14.80
C ALA A 371 1.07 4.82 13.78
N ASP A 372 1.75 5.95 13.66
CA ASP A 372 1.41 7.10 12.82
C ASP A 372 2.42 7.33 11.72
N LEU A 373 1.98 7.90 10.59
CA LEU A 373 2.86 8.34 9.51
C LEU A 373 3.40 9.73 9.78
N TRP A 374 4.71 9.86 9.57
CA TRP A 374 5.46 11.12 9.68
C TRP A 374 6.23 11.39 8.39
N LEU A 375 6.50 12.65 8.13
CA LEU A 375 7.19 13.12 6.94
C LEU A 375 8.38 14.00 7.33
N MET A 376 9.56 13.66 6.82
CA MET A 376 10.77 14.47 6.93
C MET A 376 11.06 15.12 5.57
N ASP A 377 11.30 16.41 5.56
CA ASP A 377 11.90 17.13 4.45
C ASP A 377 13.40 16.84 4.40
N LEU A 378 13.87 16.05 3.43
CA LEU A 378 15.27 15.67 3.31
C LEU A 378 16.21 16.86 3.02
N LYS A 379 15.66 18.00 2.60
CA LYS A 379 16.42 19.20 2.32
C LYS A 379 16.71 20.03 3.58
N THR A 380 15.75 20.08 4.50
CA THR A 380 15.87 20.86 5.74
C THR A 380 16.14 19.99 6.98
N GLY A 381 15.80 18.70 6.93
CA GLY A 381 15.81 17.79 8.07
C GLY A 381 14.61 17.95 9.01
N GLU A 382 13.68 18.86 8.69
CA GLU A 382 12.49 19.07 9.52
C GLU A 382 11.49 17.93 9.34
N SER A 383 10.92 17.48 10.46
CA SER A 383 9.94 16.39 10.50
C SER A 383 8.60 16.86 11.05
N ARG A 384 7.52 16.33 10.49
CA ARG A 384 6.17 16.57 10.99
C ARG A 384 5.31 15.31 10.96
N GLU A 385 4.36 15.25 11.86
CA GLU A 385 3.26 14.29 11.83
C GLU A 385 2.31 14.58 10.66
N LEU A 386 1.83 13.52 10.01
CA LEU A 386 0.82 13.62 8.95
C LEU A 386 -0.61 13.55 9.53
N LYS A 387 -1.00 14.58 10.31
CA LYS A 387 -2.32 14.64 10.97
C LYS A 387 -3.49 14.53 10.01
N GLU A 388 -3.30 14.92 8.76
CA GLU A 388 -4.30 14.83 7.70
C GLU A 388 -4.61 13.38 7.31
N VAL A 389 -3.63 12.49 7.58
CA VAL A 389 -3.65 11.08 7.18
C VAL A 389 -3.88 10.16 8.36
N ASN A 390 -3.30 10.47 9.51
CA ASN A 390 -3.35 9.64 10.70
C ASN A 390 -4.75 9.57 11.32
N SER A 391 -5.04 8.48 12.00
CA SER A 391 -6.30 8.21 12.68
C SER A 391 -6.05 7.86 14.16
N THR A 392 -7.02 7.30 14.83
CA THR A 392 -6.86 6.74 16.19
C THR A 392 -6.39 5.29 16.19
N GLN A 393 -6.06 4.75 15.04
CA GLN A 393 -5.59 3.39 14.83
C GLN A 393 -4.31 3.41 13.99
N CYS A 394 -3.71 2.25 13.78
CA CYS A 394 -2.46 2.10 13.06
C CYS A 394 -2.52 2.57 11.60
N GLU A 395 -1.54 3.37 11.20
CA GLU A 395 -1.13 3.65 9.82
C GLU A 395 0.29 3.11 9.58
N SER A 396 0.48 2.29 8.53
CA SER A 396 1.77 1.65 8.26
C SER A 396 1.93 1.21 6.80
N PHE A 397 3.06 0.59 6.47
CA PHE A 397 3.36 0.03 5.14
C PHE A 397 3.05 0.99 3.99
N HIS A 398 3.58 2.20 4.10
CA HIS A 398 3.41 3.23 3.07
C HIS A 398 4.42 3.08 1.94
N ASN A 399 4.03 3.51 0.73
CA ASN A 399 4.91 3.60 -0.42
C ASN A 399 4.48 4.70 -1.41
N TRP A 400 5.40 5.12 -2.28
CA TRP A 400 5.24 6.26 -3.17
C TRP A 400 4.84 5.84 -4.59
N SER A 401 4.05 6.69 -5.26
CA SER A 401 3.86 6.66 -6.71
C SER A 401 5.14 7.09 -7.43
N GLU A 402 5.29 6.70 -8.70
CA GLU A 402 6.47 7.03 -9.50
C GLU A 402 6.78 8.54 -9.55
N ASN A 403 5.74 9.36 -9.66
CA ASN A 403 5.89 10.82 -9.68
C ASN A 403 6.06 11.46 -8.30
N SER A 404 6.02 10.66 -7.21
CA SER A 404 6.12 11.13 -5.82
C SER A 404 5.06 12.17 -5.41
N ARG A 405 3.91 12.17 -6.08
CA ARG A 405 2.77 13.05 -5.79
C ARG A 405 1.62 12.33 -5.11
N TRP A 406 1.71 11.01 -5.06
CA TRP A 406 0.76 10.16 -4.37
C TRP A 406 1.52 9.16 -3.50
N PHE A 407 0.86 8.70 -2.46
CA PHE A 407 1.32 7.57 -1.67
C PHE A 407 0.15 6.72 -1.24
N VAL A 408 0.42 5.44 -1.09
CA VAL A 408 -0.50 4.43 -0.59
C VAL A 408 -0.02 3.93 0.77
N PHE A 409 -0.93 3.57 1.65
CA PHE A 409 -0.59 3.02 2.96
C PHE A 409 -1.68 2.09 3.46
N SER A 410 -1.31 1.22 4.41
CA SER A 410 -2.23 0.33 5.12
C SER A 410 -2.72 0.99 6.40
N SER A 411 -4.03 0.97 6.65
CA SER A 411 -4.64 1.56 7.84
C SER A 411 -5.65 0.63 8.48
N LYS A 412 -5.70 0.60 9.81
CA LYS A 412 -6.69 -0.10 10.62
C LYS A 412 -7.84 0.78 11.11
N ARG A 413 -7.97 2.00 10.59
CA ARG A 413 -8.89 3.05 11.09
C ARG A 413 -10.35 2.66 11.21
N GLU A 414 -10.79 1.61 10.51
CA GLU A 414 -12.21 1.24 10.51
C GLU A 414 -12.60 0.36 11.69
N ASP A 415 -11.78 -0.62 12.03
CA ASP A 415 -12.11 -1.65 13.02
C ASP A 415 -10.97 -2.00 14.00
N GLY A 416 -9.80 -1.41 13.83
CA GLY A 416 -8.61 -1.69 14.64
C GLY A 416 -7.95 -3.06 14.37
N MET A 417 -8.49 -3.86 13.45
CA MET A 417 -8.06 -5.24 13.22
C MET A 417 -7.51 -5.50 11.83
N TYR A 418 -8.28 -5.10 10.80
CA TYR A 418 -7.97 -5.40 9.41
C TYR A 418 -7.45 -4.16 8.69
N THR A 419 -6.24 -4.26 8.17
CA THR A 419 -5.68 -3.20 7.35
C THR A 419 -6.41 -3.11 6.02
N LYS A 420 -6.74 -1.88 5.61
CA LYS A 420 -7.24 -1.55 4.28
C LYS A 420 -6.32 -0.52 3.63
N LEU A 421 -6.34 -0.42 2.31
CA LEU A 421 -5.47 0.46 1.56
C LEU A 421 -6.11 1.83 1.37
N TYR A 422 -5.37 2.87 1.75
CA TYR A 422 -5.73 4.26 1.58
C TYR A 422 -4.71 4.97 0.70
N ILE A 423 -5.17 5.92 -0.11
CA ILE A 423 -4.33 6.74 -0.99
C ILE A 423 -4.51 8.20 -0.61
N ALA A 424 -3.41 8.96 -0.63
CA ALA A 424 -3.43 10.40 -0.43
C ALA A 424 -2.45 11.09 -1.40
N SER A 425 -2.73 12.34 -1.73
CA SER A 425 -1.82 13.18 -2.52
C SER A 425 -0.94 14.04 -1.62
N ILE A 426 0.20 14.41 -2.15
CA ILE A 426 1.13 15.36 -1.55
C ILE A 426 1.60 16.37 -2.62
N ASP A 427 1.59 17.65 -2.29
CA ASP A 427 2.11 18.68 -3.19
C ASP A 427 3.62 18.95 -2.96
N GLU A 428 4.20 19.80 -3.79
CA GLU A 428 5.62 20.16 -3.70
C GLU A 428 6.00 20.87 -2.40
N GLN A 429 5.03 21.44 -1.71
CA GLN A 429 5.20 22.11 -0.42
C GLN A 429 5.03 21.14 0.76
N GLY A 430 4.70 19.86 0.50
CA GLY A 430 4.47 18.84 1.50
C GLY A 430 3.09 18.88 2.14
N LYS A 431 2.13 19.60 1.53
CA LYS A 431 0.74 19.58 1.97
C LYS A 431 0.09 18.30 1.49
N VAL A 432 -0.52 17.57 2.41
CA VAL A 432 -1.16 16.27 2.18
C VAL A 432 -2.68 16.42 2.16
N SER A 433 -3.35 15.68 1.28
CA SER A 433 -4.80 15.64 1.20
C SER A 433 -5.40 14.67 2.23
N LYS A 434 -6.70 14.81 2.50
CA LYS A 434 -7.48 13.77 3.18
C LYS A 434 -7.33 12.45 2.40
N PRO A 435 -6.99 11.33 3.05
CA PRO A 435 -6.86 10.04 2.38
C PRO A 435 -8.23 9.50 1.99
N PHE A 436 -8.27 8.72 0.93
CA PHE A 436 -9.46 7.97 0.51
C PHE A 436 -9.18 6.47 0.46
N LEU A 437 -10.18 5.69 0.88
CA LEU A 437 -10.13 4.22 0.78
C LEU A 437 -10.07 3.82 -0.71
N LEU A 438 -9.22 2.85 -1.04
CA LEU A 438 -9.09 2.32 -2.40
C LEU A 438 -10.47 1.93 -2.95
N PRO A 439 -10.94 2.53 -4.07
CA PRO A 439 -12.30 2.35 -4.55
C PRO A 439 -12.63 0.89 -4.86
N GLN A 440 -13.84 0.46 -4.53
CA GLN A 440 -14.38 -0.87 -4.84
C GLN A 440 -15.84 -0.77 -5.26
N ARG A 441 -16.26 -1.68 -6.14
CA ARG A 441 -17.67 -1.82 -6.47
C ARG A 441 -18.44 -2.34 -5.25
N ASN A 442 -19.53 -1.66 -4.89
CA ASN A 442 -20.31 -1.92 -3.67
C ASN A 442 -19.41 -2.07 -2.42
N PRO A 443 -18.74 -0.99 -1.98
CA PRO A 443 -17.66 -1.07 -1.01
C PRO A 443 -18.11 -1.61 0.36
N LYS A 444 -19.37 -1.39 0.77
CA LYS A 444 -19.90 -1.98 2.00
C LYS A 444 -19.87 -3.50 1.92
N LYS A 445 -20.38 -4.08 0.84
CA LYS A 445 -20.33 -5.53 0.63
C LYS A 445 -18.90 -6.05 0.54
N TYR A 446 -18.04 -5.35 -0.21
CA TYR A 446 -16.66 -5.77 -0.42
C TYR A 446 -15.84 -5.70 0.88
N TYR A 447 -15.83 -4.56 1.57
CA TYR A 447 -14.92 -4.33 2.69
C TYR A 447 -15.44 -4.81 4.05
N LEU A 448 -16.75 -4.75 4.30
CA LEU A 448 -17.30 -5.13 5.60
C LEU A 448 -17.65 -6.62 5.68
N GLU A 449 -17.88 -7.30 4.56
CA GLU A 449 -18.10 -8.74 4.53
C GLU A 449 -16.79 -9.53 4.42
N MET A 450 -15.72 -8.90 3.92
CA MET A 450 -14.41 -9.53 3.76
C MET A 450 -13.52 -9.29 4.98
N MET A 451 -13.05 -10.35 5.61
CA MET A 451 -12.17 -10.32 6.78
C MET A 451 -10.69 -10.43 6.39
N ASP A 452 -10.27 -9.84 5.28
CA ASP A 452 -8.89 -9.87 4.82
C ASP A 452 -8.15 -8.59 5.22
N ALA A 453 -6.86 -8.74 5.54
CA ALA A 453 -5.96 -7.63 5.74
C ALA A 453 -5.09 -7.41 4.51
N TYR A 454 -4.91 -6.15 4.12
CA TYR A 454 -4.08 -5.72 3.00
C TYR A 454 -2.81 -5.06 3.54
N ASN A 455 -1.65 -5.63 3.21
CA ASN A 455 -0.36 -5.16 3.72
C ASN A 455 0.63 -4.92 2.58
N CYS A 456 1.66 -4.13 2.89
CA CYS A 456 2.79 -3.88 2.00
C CYS A 456 2.36 -3.45 0.58
N PRO A 457 1.51 -2.43 0.44
CA PRO A 457 1.15 -1.95 -0.89
C PRO A 457 2.34 -1.32 -1.60
N ASP A 458 2.43 -1.55 -2.91
CA ASP A 458 3.45 -0.98 -3.78
C ASP A 458 2.81 -0.56 -5.11
N PHE A 459 3.14 0.62 -5.64
CA PHE A 459 2.66 1.03 -6.95
C PHE A 459 3.42 0.30 -8.06
N THR A 460 2.75 0.07 -9.18
CA THR A 460 3.36 -0.52 -10.38
C THR A 460 2.93 0.22 -11.65
N LYS A 461 3.90 0.47 -12.54
CA LYS A 461 3.66 1.12 -13.84
C LYS A 461 2.82 0.30 -14.80
N THR A 462 2.93 -1.01 -14.72
CA THR A 462 2.14 -1.95 -15.51
C THR A 462 1.86 -3.19 -14.68
N LYS A 463 1.04 -4.08 -15.22
CA LYS A 463 0.78 -5.38 -14.62
C LYS A 463 2.08 -6.17 -14.42
N VAL A 464 2.23 -6.79 -13.25
CA VAL A 464 3.32 -7.74 -12.95
C VAL A 464 3.02 -9.04 -13.67
N GLU A 465 3.95 -9.47 -14.52
CA GLU A 465 3.87 -10.74 -15.23
C GLU A 465 4.89 -11.71 -14.60
N LEU A 466 4.44 -12.50 -13.64
CA LEU A 466 5.22 -13.54 -12.98
C LEU A 466 4.68 -14.90 -13.42
N ASP A 467 5.60 -15.80 -13.82
CA ASP A 467 5.22 -17.17 -14.13
C ASP A 467 5.05 -17.98 -12.83
N ALA A 468 3.80 -18.10 -12.40
CA ALA A 468 3.44 -18.81 -11.18
C ALA A 468 3.71 -20.33 -11.28
N HIS A 469 3.64 -20.92 -12.49
CA HIS A 469 3.98 -22.33 -12.70
C HIS A 469 5.48 -22.57 -12.59
N GLU A 470 6.29 -21.66 -13.14
CA GLU A 470 7.74 -21.73 -12.98
C GLU A 470 8.13 -21.53 -11.49
N ALA A 471 7.48 -20.61 -10.77
CA ALA A 471 7.69 -20.45 -9.34
C ALA A 471 7.37 -21.74 -8.56
N TYR A 472 6.25 -22.39 -8.87
CA TYR A 472 5.91 -23.69 -8.31
C TYR A 472 7.00 -24.74 -8.59
N ARG A 473 7.43 -24.88 -9.84
CA ARG A 473 8.47 -25.83 -10.25
C ARG A 473 9.79 -25.58 -9.53
N GLN A 474 10.23 -24.32 -9.47
CA GLN A 474 11.48 -23.94 -8.79
C GLN A 474 11.46 -24.31 -7.30
N VAL A 475 10.32 -24.12 -6.63
CA VAL A 475 10.15 -24.47 -5.22
C VAL A 475 10.16 -25.97 -4.98
N PHE A 476 9.36 -26.74 -5.73
CA PHE A 476 9.17 -28.17 -5.48
C PHE A 476 10.30 -29.05 -6.05
N ASP A 477 10.91 -28.65 -7.13
CA ASP A 477 12.09 -29.32 -7.69
C ASP A 477 13.40 -28.84 -7.01
N ASN A 478 13.28 -27.94 -6.03
CA ASN A 478 14.41 -27.35 -5.29
C ASN A 478 15.46 -26.68 -6.21
N ILE A 479 14.99 -26.00 -7.26
CA ILE A 479 15.85 -25.29 -8.21
C ILE A 479 16.14 -23.91 -7.65
N ARG A 480 17.27 -23.77 -6.94
CA ARG A 480 17.69 -22.54 -6.30
C ARG A 480 19.15 -22.20 -6.62
N GLU A 481 19.41 -20.92 -6.81
CA GLU A 481 20.77 -20.41 -6.86
C GLU A 481 21.21 -20.05 -5.44
N GLN A 482 22.32 -20.65 -4.99
CA GLN A 482 22.91 -20.30 -3.68
C GLN A 482 23.70 -19.02 -3.82
N VAL A 483 23.47 -18.06 -2.94
CA VAL A 483 24.29 -16.85 -2.85
C VAL A 483 25.68 -17.17 -2.27
N LYS A 484 26.64 -16.30 -2.57
CA LYS A 484 28.00 -16.32 -2.00
C LYS A 484 28.16 -15.11 -1.10
N VAL A 485 29.00 -15.23 -0.10
CA VAL A 485 29.44 -14.07 0.69
C VAL A 485 30.58 -13.39 -0.07
N LYS A 486 30.47 -12.08 -0.29
CA LYS A 486 31.54 -11.29 -0.89
C LYS A 486 32.72 -11.24 0.08
N GLU A 487 33.88 -11.63 -0.37
CA GLU A 487 35.15 -11.58 0.38
C GLU A 487 35.66 -10.15 0.61
#